data_4a90306c58a0cdc46a1fdc8a6a9f09d0
#
_entry.id   4a90306c58a0cdc46a1fdc8a6a9f09d0
#
_cell.length_a   1.000
_cell.length_b   1.000
_cell.length_c   1.000
_cell.angle_alpha   90.00
_cell.angle_beta   90.00
_cell.angle_gamma   90.00
#
_symmetry.space_group_name_H-M   'P 1'
#
loop_
_entity.id
_entity.type
_entity.pdbx_description
1 polymer ?
#
loop_
_entity_poly.entity_id
_entity_poly.type
_entity_poly.pdbx_seq_one_letter_code
_entity_poly.pdbx_strand_id
1 'polypeptide(L)'
;MKKLNCLLIVLLGLGVVNSHAQVASHSFKAHVTKVGTTAAPFLTLGVGARANAMGGAFVSVANDVTALYWNPAGISLLSGPQLALIHSDWIADLRHDYIGLAIPIGFLGCIGASVNSLTMDDLAVRTTAFPEGTGDKINCYDLALGLTWAIQLTDRISIGASGKYVSSKLYHMNASALALDLGVVFTNIFDFLQFGAAMTNLGSKMKYDGRDTYVYYDLRPSEAGNNAKIDAKMSTQSFNLPVAFQAGLSTVMWRHSKMPLLLAVDFYEPSDNVRSINMGVEWAFYNKLFVRGGYARLFEDDSERGLTVGGGCKFSIPSSSLKIHLDYSYEDFGLLDNTQKISMYISL
;
A
#
# COMPACT_ATOMS: atom_id res chain seq x y z
N MET A 1 6.30 30.43 22.33
CA MET A 1 5.80 29.86 23.58
C MET A 1 4.29 29.58 23.56
N LYS A 2 3.40 30.46 23.05
CA LYS A 2 1.93 30.18 23.00
C LYS A 2 1.52 28.99 22.11
N LYS A 3 2.25 28.67 21.04
CA LYS A 3 1.97 27.52 20.12
C LYS A 3 2.38 26.15 20.70
N LEU A 4 3.32 26.12 21.63
CA LEU A 4 3.76 24.88 22.29
C LEU A 4 2.74 24.41 23.34
N ASN A 5 2.05 25.38 24.01
CA ASN A 5 1.03 25.06 25.00
C ASN A 5 -0.26 24.48 24.37
N CYS A 6 -0.61 24.83 23.12
CA CYS A 6 -1.77 24.24 22.46
C CYS A 6 -1.52 22.77 22.08
N LEU A 7 -0.30 22.40 21.67
CA LEU A 7 0.03 21.01 21.33
C LEU A 7 0.04 20.11 22.58
N LEU A 8 0.52 20.65 23.71
CA LEU A 8 0.49 19.95 25.00
C LEU A 8 -0.93 19.72 25.52
N ILE A 9 -1.84 20.67 25.26
CA ILE A 9 -3.26 20.56 25.64
C ILE A 9 -4.00 19.52 24.79
N VAL A 10 -3.66 19.38 23.51
CA VAL A 10 -4.23 18.32 22.64
C VAL A 10 -3.71 16.95 23.03
N LEU A 11 -2.45 16.81 23.41
CA LEU A 11 -1.86 15.54 23.92
C LEU A 11 -2.35 15.20 25.34
N LEU A 12 -2.60 16.17 26.19
CA LEU A 12 -3.17 15.97 27.53
C LEU A 12 -4.69 15.73 27.49
N GLY A 13 -5.41 16.25 26.49
CA GLY A 13 -6.84 16.02 26.29
C GLY A 13 -7.18 14.59 25.86
N LEU A 14 -6.23 13.86 25.27
CA LEU A 14 -6.37 12.43 24.93
C LEU A 14 -6.13 11.50 26.14
N GLY A 15 -5.62 12.03 27.26
CA GLY A 15 -5.28 11.23 28.45
C GLY A 15 -6.37 11.13 29.52
N VAL A 16 -7.49 11.83 29.39
CA VAL A 16 -8.53 11.89 30.46
C VAL A 16 -9.92 11.62 29.90
N VAL A 17 -10.14 10.40 29.42
CA VAL A 17 -11.50 9.83 29.39
C VAL A 17 -11.45 8.42 29.96
N ASN A 18 -11.19 8.32 31.25
CA ASN A 18 -11.59 7.16 32.04
C ASN A 18 -13.02 7.38 32.55
N SER A 19 -14.02 7.22 31.69
CA SER A 19 -15.40 7.03 32.13
C SER A 19 -15.66 5.53 32.27
N HIS A 20 -15.69 5.07 33.50
CA HIS A 20 -16.16 3.73 33.89
C HIS A 20 -17.65 3.62 33.58
N ALA A 21 -17.98 3.16 32.39
CA ALA A 21 -19.29 2.59 32.12
C ALA A 21 -19.13 1.07 32.13
N GLN A 22 -19.26 0.45 33.31
CA GLN A 22 -19.52 -0.98 33.42
C GLN A 22 -20.92 -1.27 32.89
N VAL A 23 -21.03 -1.51 31.60
CA VAL A 23 -22.16 -2.27 31.05
C VAL A 23 -21.66 -3.70 30.86
N ALA A 24 -22.07 -4.60 31.73
CA ALA A 24 -21.90 -6.03 31.54
C ALA A 24 -22.72 -6.46 30.31
N SER A 25 -22.17 -6.29 29.14
CA SER A 25 -22.64 -6.97 27.95
C SER A 25 -21.80 -8.23 27.78
N HIS A 26 -22.44 -9.38 27.94
CA HIS A 26 -21.92 -10.62 27.39
C HIS A 26 -21.92 -10.47 25.85
N SER A 27 -20.96 -9.73 25.32
CA SER A 27 -20.70 -9.74 23.90
C SER A 27 -19.95 -11.03 23.60
N PHE A 28 -20.57 -11.93 22.89
CA PHE A 28 -19.85 -12.88 22.07
C PHE A 28 -18.91 -12.06 21.17
N LYS A 29 -17.66 -11.92 21.54
CA LYS A 29 -16.61 -11.44 20.66
C LYS A 29 -16.32 -12.55 19.66
N ALA A 30 -17.22 -12.77 18.72
CA ALA A 30 -16.83 -13.43 17.48
C ALA A 30 -15.98 -12.41 16.72
N HIS A 31 -14.68 -12.39 16.98
CA HIS A 31 -13.70 -11.75 16.08
C HIS A 31 -13.65 -12.56 14.79
N VAL A 32 -14.66 -12.41 13.96
CA VAL A 32 -14.61 -12.91 12.59
C VAL A 32 -13.73 -11.93 11.83
N THR A 33 -12.46 -12.28 11.69
CA THR A 33 -11.56 -11.58 10.79
C THR A 33 -12.01 -11.84 9.35
N LYS A 34 -12.00 -10.82 8.51
CA LYS A 34 -12.29 -10.96 7.07
C LYS A 34 -11.01 -11.23 6.27
N VAL A 35 -9.91 -11.55 6.94
CA VAL A 35 -8.61 -11.86 6.32
C VAL A 35 -8.77 -13.01 5.34
N GLY A 36 -8.18 -12.88 4.15
CA GLY A 36 -8.26 -13.90 3.09
C GLY A 36 -9.58 -13.92 2.30
N THR A 37 -10.47 -12.93 2.48
CA THR A 37 -11.76 -12.86 1.76
C THR A 37 -11.73 -11.95 0.54
N THR A 38 -10.58 -11.33 0.21
CA THR A 38 -10.40 -10.46 -0.94
C THR A 38 -9.46 -11.09 -1.98
N ALA A 39 -9.61 -10.65 -3.22
CA ALA A 39 -8.68 -10.94 -4.29
C ALA A 39 -7.53 -9.91 -4.31
N ALA A 40 -6.41 -10.24 -4.97
CA ALA A 40 -5.28 -9.35 -5.18
C ALA A 40 -4.75 -8.67 -3.89
N PRO A 41 -4.43 -9.43 -2.82
CA PRO A 41 -3.96 -8.87 -1.55
C PRO A 41 -2.65 -8.08 -1.69
N PHE A 42 -1.86 -8.28 -2.76
CA PHE A 42 -0.64 -7.53 -3.04
C PHE A 42 -0.88 -6.01 -3.15
N LEU A 43 -2.09 -5.58 -3.47
CA LEU A 43 -2.48 -4.17 -3.49
C LEU A 43 -2.42 -3.49 -2.12
N THR A 44 -2.35 -4.25 -1.04
CA THR A 44 -2.22 -3.73 0.35
C THR A 44 -0.77 -3.65 0.81
N LEU A 45 0.19 -4.13 0.00
CA LEU A 45 1.62 -4.05 0.32
C LEU A 45 2.12 -2.62 0.14
N GLY A 46 2.47 -1.96 1.24
CA GLY A 46 2.92 -0.56 1.22
C GLY A 46 4.12 -0.34 0.30
N VAL A 47 4.08 0.72 -0.49
CA VAL A 47 5.09 1.10 -1.47
C VAL A 47 6.03 2.17 -0.91
N GLY A 48 7.33 2.01 -1.14
CA GLY A 48 8.34 2.98 -0.77
C GLY A 48 8.94 2.79 0.62
N ALA A 49 10.28 2.80 0.69
CA ALA A 49 11.01 2.65 1.94
C ALA A 49 10.74 3.82 2.92
N ARG A 50 10.55 5.05 2.40
CA ARG A 50 10.19 6.21 3.22
C ARG A 50 8.88 6.00 3.97
N ALA A 51 7.82 5.62 3.26
CA ALA A 51 6.50 5.41 3.84
C ALA A 51 6.50 4.20 4.78
N ASN A 52 7.19 3.11 4.39
CA ASN A 52 7.31 1.91 5.21
C ASN A 52 8.03 2.20 6.53
N ALA A 53 9.16 2.94 6.50
CA ALA A 53 9.90 3.34 7.70
C ALA A 53 9.09 4.25 8.64
N MET A 54 8.04 4.89 8.15
CA MET A 54 7.09 5.68 8.93
C MET A 54 5.85 4.88 9.36
N GLY A 55 5.93 3.54 9.38
CA GLY A 55 4.82 2.67 9.77
C GLY A 55 3.62 2.71 8.82
N GLY A 56 3.77 3.25 7.60
CA GLY A 56 2.66 3.48 6.67
C GLY A 56 1.80 4.71 7.02
N ALA A 57 2.20 5.56 7.97
CA ALA A 57 1.56 6.85 8.24
C ALA A 57 1.95 7.88 7.18
N PHE A 58 1.33 7.79 5.99
CA PHE A 58 1.79 8.52 4.81
C PHE A 58 0.70 9.20 3.98
N VAL A 59 -0.58 8.94 4.23
CA VAL A 59 -1.70 9.47 3.43
C VAL A 59 -1.76 11.02 3.42
N SER A 60 -1.35 11.65 4.52
CA SER A 60 -1.27 13.11 4.63
C SER A 60 0.11 13.65 4.24
N VAL A 61 1.16 12.81 4.26
CA VAL A 61 2.55 13.19 3.99
C VAL A 61 2.91 13.06 2.50
N ALA A 62 2.17 12.23 1.75
CA ALA A 62 2.45 11.86 0.37
C ALA A 62 2.70 13.08 -0.53
N ASN A 63 3.96 13.48 -0.66
CA ASN A 63 4.44 14.64 -1.42
C ASN A 63 5.60 14.29 -2.36
N ASP A 64 5.72 13.02 -2.69
CA ASP A 64 6.65 12.46 -3.66
C ASP A 64 5.91 11.52 -4.63
N VAL A 65 6.62 10.93 -5.57
CA VAL A 65 6.01 10.07 -6.60
C VAL A 65 5.31 8.83 -6.04
N THR A 66 5.59 8.38 -4.81
CA THR A 66 4.85 7.28 -4.17
C THR A 66 3.41 7.67 -3.77
N ALA A 67 3.06 8.94 -3.86
CA ALA A 67 1.68 9.41 -3.75
C ALA A 67 0.74 8.75 -4.78
N LEU A 68 1.27 8.29 -5.92
CA LEU A 68 0.52 7.46 -6.88
C LEU A 68 -0.13 6.21 -6.23
N TYR A 69 0.47 5.70 -5.16
CA TYR A 69 -0.04 4.56 -4.39
C TYR A 69 -0.80 5.01 -3.15
N TRP A 70 -0.24 5.94 -2.34
CA TRP A 70 -0.76 6.28 -1.01
C TRP A 70 -1.94 7.26 -1.04
N ASN A 71 -1.83 8.30 -1.86
CA ASN A 71 -2.85 9.34 -1.98
C ASN A 71 -2.67 10.07 -3.33
N PRO A 72 -3.47 9.76 -4.34
CA PRO A 72 -3.29 10.31 -5.68
C PRO A 72 -3.27 11.85 -5.73
N ALA A 73 -3.92 12.53 -4.78
CA ALA A 73 -3.88 13.99 -4.71
C ALA A 73 -2.47 14.55 -4.47
N GLY A 74 -1.59 13.78 -3.81
CA GLY A 74 -0.25 14.21 -3.44
C GLY A 74 0.67 14.49 -4.63
N ILE A 75 0.46 13.87 -5.80
CA ILE A 75 1.30 14.17 -6.98
C ILE A 75 1.12 15.60 -7.50
N SER A 76 0.01 16.27 -7.18
CA SER A 76 -0.19 17.68 -7.55
C SER A 76 0.73 18.65 -6.82
N LEU A 77 1.36 18.19 -5.72
CA LEU A 77 2.30 18.97 -4.93
C LEU A 77 3.75 18.89 -5.44
N LEU A 78 3.99 18.11 -6.49
CA LEU A 78 5.32 17.94 -7.07
C LEU A 78 5.75 19.19 -7.82
N SER A 79 6.98 19.61 -7.59
CA SER A 79 7.58 20.78 -8.25
C SER A 79 8.20 20.49 -9.63
N GLY A 80 8.42 19.23 -9.95
CA GLY A 80 9.03 18.76 -11.20
C GLY A 80 8.77 17.28 -11.43
N PRO A 81 9.18 16.75 -12.60
CA PRO A 81 9.07 15.33 -12.90
C PRO A 81 9.81 14.46 -11.88
N GLN A 82 9.20 13.36 -11.49
CA GLN A 82 9.80 12.39 -10.56
C GLN A 82 9.59 10.97 -11.05
N LEU A 83 10.64 10.15 -10.91
CA LEU A 83 10.64 8.70 -11.13
C LEU A 83 10.99 8.00 -9.83
N ALA A 84 10.25 6.95 -9.47
CA ALA A 84 10.59 6.03 -8.40
C ALA A 84 10.85 4.63 -8.94
N LEU A 85 11.90 3.99 -8.41
CA LEU A 85 12.23 2.59 -8.57
C LEU A 85 12.35 2.00 -7.18
N ILE A 86 11.52 1.01 -6.87
CA ILE A 86 11.40 0.44 -5.53
C ILE A 86 11.43 -1.07 -5.64
N HIS A 87 12.27 -1.68 -4.83
CA HIS A 87 12.40 -3.11 -4.70
C HIS A 87 12.24 -3.52 -3.24
N SER A 88 11.55 -4.62 -3.01
CA SER A 88 11.36 -5.18 -1.68
C SER A 88 11.43 -6.70 -1.73
N ASP A 89 12.33 -7.26 -0.93
CA ASP A 89 12.29 -8.66 -0.55
C ASP A 89 11.13 -8.87 0.41
N TRP A 90 10.13 -9.62 -0.06
CA TRP A 90 8.93 -9.89 0.70
C TRP A 90 8.98 -11.30 1.31
N ILE A 91 8.10 -11.55 2.27
CA ILE A 91 7.97 -12.85 2.96
C ILE A 91 7.84 -13.99 1.95
N ALA A 92 8.39 -15.17 2.28
CA ALA A 92 8.36 -16.39 1.47
C ALA A 92 9.04 -16.25 0.08
N ASP A 93 10.16 -15.55 0.03
CA ASP A 93 10.97 -15.35 -1.18
C ASP A 93 10.21 -14.67 -2.33
N LEU A 94 9.12 -13.94 -1.99
CA LEU A 94 8.40 -13.12 -2.95
C LEU A 94 9.16 -11.81 -3.19
N ARG A 95 9.06 -11.29 -4.42
CA ARG A 95 9.61 -9.99 -4.80
C ARG A 95 8.50 -9.01 -5.12
N HIS A 96 8.52 -7.88 -4.44
CA HIS A 96 7.57 -6.79 -4.65
C HIS A 96 8.29 -5.61 -5.27
N ASP A 97 7.98 -5.31 -6.53
CA ASP A 97 8.60 -4.26 -7.32
C ASP A 97 7.60 -3.17 -7.67
N TYR A 98 8.04 -1.92 -7.60
CA TYR A 98 7.21 -0.78 -7.97
C TYR A 98 8.00 0.24 -8.79
N ILE A 99 7.38 0.68 -9.88
CA ILE A 99 7.89 1.78 -10.71
C ILE A 99 6.79 2.84 -10.79
N GLY A 100 7.13 4.09 -10.50
CA GLY A 100 6.22 5.21 -10.58
C GLY A 100 6.85 6.39 -11.30
N LEU A 101 6.11 7.02 -12.20
CA LEU A 101 6.49 8.26 -12.89
C LEU A 101 5.38 9.29 -12.71
N ALA A 102 5.74 10.50 -12.29
CA ALA A 102 4.81 11.62 -12.19
C ALA A 102 5.39 12.86 -12.86
N ILE A 103 4.57 13.55 -13.65
CA ILE A 103 4.97 14.70 -14.45
C ILE A 103 3.95 15.82 -14.25
N PRO A 104 4.36 16.95 -13.62
CA PRO A 104 3.54 18.15 -13.56
C PRO A 104 3.34 18.75 -14.98
N ILE A 105 2.10 19.09 -15.30
CA ILE A 105 1.70 19.64 -16.61
C ILE A 105 1.13 21.08 -16.47
N GLY A 106 1.69 21.83 -15.55
CA GLY A 106 1.33 23.23 -15.31
C GLY A 106 -0.10 23.37 -14.74
N PHE A 107 -0.92 24.23 -15.32
CA PHE A 107 -2.28 24.50 -14.84
C PHE A 107 -3.23 23.29 -14.97
N LEU A 108 -2.91 22.30 -15.78
CA LEU A 108 -3.69 21.04 -15.89
C LEU A 108 -3.40 20.06 -14.74
N GLY A 109 -2.53 20.41 -13.81
CA GLY A 109 -2.18 19.61 -12.65
C GLY A 109 -1.00 18.69 -12.89
N CYS A 110 -1.07 17.46 -12.45
CA CYS A 110 -0.03 16.45 -12.57
C CYS A 110 -0.63 15.14 -13.09
N ILE A 111 0.07 14.49 -14.00
CA ILE A 111 -0.26 13.13 -14.46
C ILE A 111 0.81 12.16 -13.97
N GLY A 112 0.40 10.91 -13.74
CA GLY A 112 1.33 9.87 -13.34
C GLY A 112 0.94 8.50 -13.86
N ALA A 113 1.93 7.63 -13.93
CA ALA A 113 1.76 6.23 -14.28
C ALA A 113 2.53 5.37 -13.27
N SER A 114 2.00 4.20 -12.96
CA SER A 114 2.64 3.27 -12.03
C SER A 114 2.48 1.82 -12.47
N VAL A 115 3.48 1.03 -12.12
CA VAL A 115 3.49 -0.43 -12.23
C VAL A 115 3.80 -0.98 -10.84
N ASN A 116 2.94 -1.84 -10.34
CA ASN A 116 3.12 -2.56 -9.09
C ASN A 116 3.06 -4.05 -9.37
N SER A 117 4.08 -4.81 -9.01
CA SER A 117 4.15 -6.24 -9.29
C SER A 117 4.61 -7.03 -8.08
N LEU A 118 3.99 -8.19 -7.87
CA LEU A 118 4.43 -9.20 -6.93
C LEU A 118 4.74 -10.47 -7.71
N THR A 119 5.95 -10.97 -7.59
CA THR A 119 6.44 -12.13 -8.33
C THR A 119 7.09 -13.15 -7.41
N MET A 120 7.08 -14.40 -7.82
CA MET A 120 7.78 -15.49 -7.17
C MET A 120 8.65 -16.23 -8.17
N ASP A 121 9.60 -17.00 -7.66
CA ASP A 121 10.37 -17.91 -8.52
C ASP A 121 9.51 -19.05 -9.01
N ASP A 122 9.84 -19.57 -10.21
CA ASP A 122 9.13 -20.69 -10.79
C ASP A 122 9.23 -21.95 -9.92
N LEU A 123 8.11 -22.55 -9.59
CA LEU A 123 8.05 -23.81 -8.85
C LEU A 123 7.97 -25.00 -9.80
N ALA A 124 8.83 -26.02 -9.60
CA ALA A 124 8.76 -27.26 -10.36
C ALA A 124 7.49 -28.04 -10.01
N VAL A 125 6.76 -28.47 -11.03
CA VAL A 125 5.61 -29.38 -10.87
C VAL A 125 6.14 -30.76 -10.50
N ARG A 126 5.76 -31.25 -9.32
CA ARG A 126 6.13 -32.57 -8.82
C ARG A 126 4.90 -33.43 -8.65
N THR A 127 5.02 -34.71 -9.00
CA THR A 127 3.96 -35.72 -8.82
C THR A 127 4.51 -36.93 -8.12
N THR A 128 3.64 -37.80 -7.64
CA THR A 128 4.06 -39.07 -7.04
C THR A 128 4.86 -39.96 -8.01
N ALA A 129 4.60 -39.83 -9.30
CA ALA A 129 5.35 -40.59 -10.35
C ALA A 129 6.67 -39.89 -10.72
N PHE A 130 6.77 -38.56 -10.54
CA PHE A 130 7.95 -37.75 -10.86
C PHE A 130 8.30 -36.85 -9.70
N PRO A 131 8.87 -37.38 -8.59
CA PRO A 131 9.17 -36.61 -7.39
C PRO A 131 10.25 -35.55 -7.61
N GLU A 132 11.14 -35.73 -8.57
CA GLU A 132 12.18 -34.77 -8.97
C GLU A 132 11.65 -33.65 -9.88
N GLY A 133 10.44 -33.81 -10.41
CA GLY A 133 9.77 -32.84 -11.28
C GLY A 133 9.36 -33.45 -12.63
N THR A 134 8.25 -32.93 -13.17
CA THR A 134 7.73 -33.32 -14.49
C THR A 134 8.43 -32.60 -15.65
N GLY A 135 9.24 -31.61 -15.37
CA GLY A 135 9.79 -30.64 -16.32
C GLY A 135 8.94 -29.37 -16.51
N ASP A 136 7.67 -29.40 -16.10
CA ASP A 136 6.81 -28.24 -16.10
C ASP A 136 7.09 -27.34 -14.91
N LYS A 137 6.82 -26.03 -15.06
CA LYS A 137 6.98 -25.04 -14.01
C LYS A 137 5.68 -24.28 -13.78
N ILE A 138 5.35 -24.06 -12.51
CA ILE A 138 4.27 -23.17 -12.07
C ILE A 138 4.83 -21.77 -12.02
N ASN A 139 4.21 -20.88 -12.78
CA ASN A 139 4.52 -19.43 -12.78
C ASN A 139 3.32 -18.67 -12.23
N CYS A 140 3.56 -17.87 -11.19
CA CYS A 140 2.55 -17.02 -10.56
C CYS A 140 3.06 -15.59 -10.46
N TYR A 141 2.22 -14.64 -10.81
CA TYR A 141 2.51 -13.22 -10.61
C TYR A 141 1.23 -12.40 -10.50
N ASP A 142 1.34 -11.31 -9.77
CA ASP A 142 0.34 -10.26 -9.68
C ASP A 142 0.89 -8.96 -10.26
N LEU A 143 0.05 -8.23 -10.99
CA LEU A 143 0.42 -6.98 -11.65
C LEU A 143 -0.71 -5.96 -11.53
N ALA A 144 -0.38 -4.72 -11.17
CA ALA A 144 -1.29 -3.59 -11.27
C ALA A 144 -0.65 -2.45 -12.08
N LEU A 145 -1.37 -1.99 -13.08
CA LEU A 145 -1.01 -0.82 -13.90
C LEU A 145 -1.91 0.33 -13.52
N GLY A 146 -1.34 1.47 -13.12
CA GLY A 146 -2.07 2.65 -12.67
C GLY A 146 -1.85 3.86 -13.56
N LEU A 147 -2.91 4.62 -13.82
CA LEU A 147 -2.86 5.96 -14.41
C LEU A 147 -3.53 6.93 -13.45
N THR A 148 -2.85 8.01 -13.13
CA THR A 148 -3.26 8.98 -12.11
C THR A 148 -3.32 10.37 -12.71
N TRP A 149 -4.33 11.11 -12.28
CA TRP A 149 -4.42 12.56 -12.50
C TRP A 149 -4.75 13.25 -11.19
N ALA A 150 -4.06 14.37 -10.92
CA ALA A 150 -4.32 15.19 -9.76
C ALA A 150 -4.17 16.67 -10.08
N ILE A 151 -4.94 17.49 -9.39
CA ILE A 151 -4.94 18.93 -9.56
C ILE A 151 -5.04 19.63 -8.21
N GLN A 152 -4.34 20.74 -8.08
CA GLN A 152 -4.48 21.68 -6.97
C GLN A 152 -5.62 22.65 -7.28
N LEU A 153 -6.75 22.52 -6.57
CA LEU A 153 -7.92 23.38 -6.79
C LEU A 153 -7.75 24.77 -6.20
N THR A 154 -7.07 24.83 -5.07
CA THR A 154 -6.71 26.07 -4.36
C THR A 154 -5.33 25.92 -3.75
N ASP A 155 -4.73 26.98 -3.25
CA ASP A 155 -3.42 26.94 -2.56
C ASP A 155 -3.37 25.95 -1.38
N ARG A 156 -4.52 25.42 -0.95
CA ARG A 156 -4.63 24.54 0.22
C ARG A 156 -5.26 23.19 -0.08
N ILE A 157 -5.95 23.04 -1.21
CA ILE A 157 -6.76 21.85 -1.51
C ILE A 157 -6.28 21.23 -2.80
N SER A 158 -5.90 19.98 -2.72
CA SER A 158 -5.57 19.13 -3.85
C SER A 158 -6.50 17.92 -3.91
N ILE A 159 -6.88 17.53 -5.11
CA ILE A 159 -7.65 16.30 -5.36
C ILE A 159 -6.94 15.46 -6.40
N GLY A 160 -7.16 14.16 -6.36
CA GLY A 160 -6.58 13.24 -7.34
C GLY A 160 -7.41 11.98 -7.49
N ALA A 161 -7.28 11.35 -8.64
CA ALA A 161 -7.89 10.08 -8.95
C ALA A 161 -6.93 9.20 -9.73
N SER A 162 -6.96 7.89 -9.49
CA SER A 162 -6.19 6.87 -10.21
C SER A 162 -7.10 5.78 -10.73
N GLY A 163 -7.01 5.44 -12.01
CA GLY A 163 -7.57 4.22 -12.57
C GLY A 163 -6.52 3.13 -12.62
N LYS A 164 -6.86 1.92 -12.16
CA LYS A 164 -5.96 0.77 -12.11
C LYS A 164 -6.53 -0.40 -12.90
N TYR A 165 -5.67 -1.07 -13.65
CA TYR A 165 -5.92 -2.40 -14.19
C TYR A 165 -5.11 -3.41 -13.36
N VAL A 166 -5.80 -4.36 -12.75
CA VAL A 166 -5.22 -5.40 -11.88
C VAL A 166 -5.33 -6.73 -12.59
N SER A 167 -4.25 -7.48 -12.66
CA SER A 167 -4.17 -8.81 -13.27
C SER A 167 -3.41 -9.76 -12.35
N SER A 168 -3.94 -10.94 -12.17
CA SER A 168 -3.32 -12.01 -11.38
C SER A 168 -3.26 -13.28 -12.23
N LYS A 169 -2.11 -13.92 -12.25
CA LYS A 169 -1.89 -15.20 -12.94
C LYS A 169 -1.49 -16.25 -11.93
N LEU A 170 -2.19 -17.37 -11.98
CA LEU A 170 -1.90 -18.57 -11.22
C LEU A 170 -1.82 -19.76 -12.16
N TYR A 171 -0.60 -20.14 -12.54
CA TYR A 171 -0.30 -21.22 -13.49
C TYR A 171 -1.05 -21.05 -14.82
N HIS A 172 -2.14 -21.78 -15.09
CA HIS A 172 -2.95 -21.68 -16.29
C HIS A 172 -4.25 -20.88 -16.12
N MET A 173 -4.43 -20.27 -14.95
CA MET A 173 -5.59 -19.46 -14.63
C MET A 173 -5.22 -17.99 -14.56
N ASN A 174 -6.12 -17.13 -15.01
CA ASN A 174 -5.96 -15.68 -14.93
C ASN A 174 -7.20 -15.06 -14.30
N ALA A 175 -7.00 -13.96 -13.60
CA ALA A 175 -8.05 -13.09 -13.11
C ALA A 175 -7.69 -11.64 -13.38
N SER A 176 -8.69 -10.79 -13.64
CA SER A 176 -8.46 -9.36 -13.83
C SER A 176 -9.59 -8.54 -13.26
N ALA A 177 -9.29 -7.30 -12.89
CA ALA A 177 -10.25 -6.32 -12.40
C ALA A 177 -9.82 -4.90 -12.78
N LEU A 178 -10.79 -3.98 -12.79
CA LEU A 178 -10.55 -2.54 -12.82
C LEU A 178 -10.80 -1.97 -11.43
N ALA A 179 -9.97 -1.02 -11.02
CA ALA A 179 -10.11 -0.32 -9.75
C ALA A 179 -9.92 1.19 -9.92
N LEU A 180 -10.46 1.94 -8.97
CA LEU A 180 -10.37 3.39 -8.87
C LEU A 180 -9.85 3.75 -7.48
N ASP A 181 -8.91 4.69 -7.42
CA ASP A 181 -8.52 5.35 -6.18
C ASP A 181 -8.91 6.82 -6.23
N LEU A 182 -9.30 7.36 -5.10
CA LEU A 182 -9.63 8.76 -4.92
C LEU A 182 -8.83 9.31 -3.74
N GLY A 183 -8.35 10.55 -3.87
CA GLY A 183 -7.58 11.18 -2.82
C GLY A 183 -7.83 12.67 -2.70
N VAL A 184 -7.60 13.18 -1.49
CA VAL A 184 -7.64 14.60 -1.18
C VAL A 184 -6.51 14.93 -0.18
N VAL A 185 -5.92 16.11 -0.37
CA VAL A 185 -4.93 16.66 0.55
C VAL A 185 -5.32 18.11 0.86
N PHE A 186 -5.35 18.45 2.15
CA PHE A 186 -5.49 19.81 2.66
C PHE A 186 -4.18 20.22 3.30
N THR A 187 -3.51 21.21 2.74
CA THR A 187 -2.25 21.73 3.23
C THR A 187 -2.49 23.01 4.06
N ASN A 188 -1.55 23.31 4.97
CA ASN A 188 -1.54 24.56 5.73
C ASN A 188 -2.84 24.85 6.52
N ILE A 189 -3.45 23.81 7.10
CA ILE A 189 -4.54 23.98 8.07
C ILE A 189 -3.91 24.60 9.33
N PHE A 190 -4.43 25.74 9.79
CA PHE A 190 -3.88 26.51 10.90
C PHE A 190 -2.36 26.79 10.78
N ASP A 191 -1.81 26.88 9.53
CA ASP A 191 -0.41 27.13 9.20
C ASP A 191 0.61 26.05 9.60
N PHE A 192 0.19 24.98 10.26
CA PHE A 192 1.11 23.93 10.72
C PHE A 192 0.63 22.50 10.47
N LEU A 193 -0.64 22.29 10.20
CA LEU A 193 -1.25 20.97 10.05
C LEU A 193 -1.56 20.67 8.59
N GLN A 194 -1.32 19.42 8.19
CA GLN A 194 -1.75 18.87 6.91
C GLN A 194 -2.69 17.69 7.17
N PHE A 195 -3.76 17.60 6.40
CA PHE A 195 -4.70 16.48 6.40
C PHE A 195 -4.68 15.80 5.04
N GLY A 196 -4.75 14.50 5.04
CA GLY A 196 -4.90 13.70 3.84
C GLY A 196 -5.97 12.64 4.04
N ALA A 197 -6.73 12.35 3.00
CA ALA A 197 -7.61 11.20 2.97
C ALA A 197 -7.57 10.54 1.60
N ALA A 198 -7.64 9.22 1.58
CA ALA A 198 -7.68 8.44 0.35
C ALA A 198 -8.60 7.22 0.52
N MET A 199 -9.26 6.87 -0.56
CA MET A 199 -10.00 5.63 -0.70
C MET A 199 -9.41 4.87 -1.88
N THR A 200 -8.93 3.67 -1.65
CA THR A 200 -8.17 2.90 -2.64
C THR A 200 -8.83 1.59 -3.00
N ASN A 201 -8.55 1.11 -4.22
CA ASN A 201 -8.98 -0.18 -4.74
C ASN A 201 -10.52 -0.35 -4.85
N LEU A 202 -11.27 0.73 -5.06
CA LEU A 202 -12.70 0.65 -5.41
C LEU A 202 -12.83 0.02 -6.78
N GLY A 203 -13.33 -1.21 -6.90
CA GLY A 203 -13.29 -1.86 -8.19
C GLY A 203 -14.23 -3.02 -8.38
N SER A 204 -14.11 -3.64 -9.55
CA SER A 204 -14.85 -4.84 -9.93
C SER A 204 -14.34 -6.06 -9.16
N LYS A 205 -15.18 -7.09 -9.09
CA LYS A 205 -14.77 -8.39 -8.53
C LYS A 205 -13.79 -9.08 -9.46
N MET A 206 -12.83 -9.81 -8.90
CA MET A 206 -11.96 -10.73 -9.62
C MET A 206 -12.48 -12.15 -9.56
N LYS A 207 -12.34 -12.86 -10.67
CA LYS A 207 -12.68 -14.27 -10.79
C LYS A 207 -11.61 -14.97 -11.60
N TYR A 208 -11.03 -16.03 -11.05
CA TYR A 208 -10.07 -16.86 -11.79
C TYR A 208 -10.79 -17.71 -12.83
N ASP A 209 -10.26 -17.72 -14.03
CA ASP A 209 -10.71 -18.55 -15.15
C ASP A 209 -9.49 -19.03 -15.94
N GLY A 210 -9.59 -20.21 -16.54
CA GLY A 210 -8.52 -20.79 -17.34
C GLY A 210 -8.62 -22.30 -17.51
N ARG A 211 -7.57 -22.87 -18.09
CA ARG A 211 -7.54 -24.29 -18.48
C ARG A 211 -7.78 -25.25 -17.32
N ASP A 212 -7.31 -24.92 -16.12
CA ASP A 212 -7.39 -25.80 -14.96
C ASP A 212 -8.80 -25.85 -14.34
N THR A 213 -9.75 -25.06 -14.86
CA THR A 213 -11.18 -25.15 -14.50
C THR A 213 -11.93 -26.19 -15.32
N TYR A 214 -11.36 -26.71 -16.40
CA TYR A 214 -12.00 -27.75 -17.21
C TYR A 214 -11.79 -29.12 -16.57
N VAL A 215 -12.87 -29.88 -16.46
CA VAL A 215 -12.91 -31.22 -15.87
C VAL A 215 -13.76 -32.13 -16.74
N TYR A 216 -13.46 -33.42 -16.75
CA TYR A 216 -14.37 -34.41 -17.30
C TYR A 216 -15.44 -34.72 -16.26
N TYR A 217 -16.68 -34.72 -16.70
CA TYR A 217 -17.83 -35.03 -15.87
C TYR A 217 -18.62 -36.19 -16.44
N ASP A 218 -18.95 -37.16 -15.59
CA ASP A 218 -19.86 -38.26 -15.90
C ASP A 218 -21.25 -37.91 -15.37
N LEU A 219 -22.21 -37.74 -16.28
CA LEU A 219 -23.59 -37.39 -15.91
C LEU A 219 -24.33 -38.52 -15.18
N ARG A 220 -23.93 -39.80 -15.44
CA ARG A 220 -24.58 -41.00 -14.92
C ARG A 220 -23.55 -42.06 -14.53
N PRO A 221 -22.80 -41.88 -13.43
CA PRO A 221 -21.72 -42.79 -13.04
C PRO A 221 -22.18 -44.23 -12.77
N SER A 222 -23.48 -44.47 -12.57
CA SER A 222 -24.06 -45.78 -12.30
C SER A 222 -24.47 -46.53 -13.54
N GLU A 223 -24.44 -45.93 -14.73
CA GLU A 223 -24.86 -46.56 -16.01
C GLU A 223 -23.64 -46.84 -16.88
N ALA A 224 -23.38 -48.13 -17.18
CA ALA A 224 -22.34 -48.51 -18.14
C ALA A 224 -22.74 -48.19 -19.59
N GLY A 225 -21.76 -47.73 -20.41
CA GLY A 225 -22.00 -47.48 -21.84
C GLY A 225 -22.48 -46.06 -22.19
N ASN A 226 -22.58 -45.13 -21.21
CA ASN A 226 -22.82 -43.74 -21.44
C ASN A 226 -21.51 -42.98 -21.76
N ASN A 227 -21.63 -41.69 -22.16
CA ASN A 227 -20.48 -40.83 -22.32
C ASN A 227 -19.98 -40.33 -20.95
N ALA A 228 -18.97 -41.01 -20.39
CA ALA A 228 -18.35 -40.71 -19.10
C ALA A 228 -17.38 -39.53 -19.14
N LYS A 229 -17.14 -38.89 -20.29
CA LYS A 229 -16.17 -37.83 -20.48
C LYS A 229 -16.81 -36.65 -21.19
N ILE A 230 -17.76 -36.01 -20.52
CA ILE A 230 -18.36 -34.75 -20.99
C ILE A 230 -17.48 -33.62 -20.49
N ASP A 231 -17.04 -32.72 -21.38
CA ASP A 231 -16.33 -31.53 -21.00
C ASP A 231 -17.22 -30.63 -20.14
N ALA A 232 -16.81 -30.41 -18.91
CA ALA A 232 -17.48 -29.52 -17.97
C ALA A 232 -16.48 -28.47 -17.44
N LYS A 233 -17.02 -27.35 -16.97
CA LYS A 233 -16.21 -26.28 -16.42
C LYS A 233 -16.63 -26.02 -14.95
N MET A 234 -15.66 -26.09 -14.05
CA MET A 234 -15.87 -25.71 -12.65
C MET A 234 -16.14 -24.23 -12.55
N SER A 235 -17.19 -23.85 -11.84
CA SER A 235 -17.49 -22.44 -11.56
C SER A 235 -16.66 -21.96 -10.37
N THR A 236 -15.74 -21.06 -10.61
CA THR A 236 -14.97 -20.36 -9.57
C THR A 236 -15.79 -19.22 -8.94
N GLN A 237 -15.52 -18.91 -7.69
CA GLN A 237 -16.15 -17.79 -7.01
C GLN A 237 -15.45 -16.48 -7.35
N SER A 238 -16.18 -15.36 -7.33
CA SER A 238 -15.64 -14.02 -7.50
C SER A 238 -15.45 -13.32 -6.15
N PHE A 239 -14.32 -12.64 -5.97
CA PHE A 239 -13.96 -11.92 -4.76
C PHE A 239 -13.77 -10.44 -5.03
N ASN A 240 -14.09 -9.60 -4.04
CA ASN A 240 -13.86 -8.17 -4.12
C ASN A 240 -12.35 -7.87 -4.04
N LEU A 241 -11.93 -6.70 -4.55
CA LEU A 241 -10.61 -6.14 -4.28
C LEU A 241 -10.53 -5.65 -2.82
N PRO A 242 -9.32 -5.52 -2.24
CA PRO A 242 -9.12 -5.04 -0.88
C PRO A 242 -9.30 -3.51 -0.83
N VAL A 243 -10.55 -3.07 -0.75
CA VAL A 243 -10.88 -1.65 -0.59
C VAL A 243 -10.36 -1.17 0.76
N ALA A 244 -9.70 -0.03 0.79
CA ALA A 244 -9.23 0.59 2.01
C ALA A 244 -9.55 2.08 2.05
N PHE A 245 -9.92 2.56 3.22
CA PHE A 245 -10.03 3.97 3.54
C PHE A 245 -8.91 4.36 4.48
N GLN A 246 -8.23 5.46 4.17
CA GLN A 246 -7.18 6.05 5.01
C GLN A 246 -7.45 7.53 5.22
N ALA A 247 -7.23 8.00 6.44
CA ALA A 247 -7.30 9.42 6.76
C ALA A 247 -6.22 9.75 7.78
N GLY A 248 -5.45 10.79 7.54
CA GLY A 248 -4.30 11.11 8.38
C GLY A 248 -4.04 12.58 8.56
N LEU A 249 -3.29 12.86 9.60
CA LEU A 249 -2.81 14.18 9.98
C LEU A 249 -1.29 14.17 10.05
N SER A 250 -0.67 15.21 9.56
CA SER A 250 0.78 15.41 9.72
C SER A 250 1.12 16.85 10.02
N THR A 251 2.27 17.02 10.70
CA THR A 251 2.80 18.35 11.04
C THR A 251 4.32 18.35 10.96
N VAL A 252 4.88 19.48 10.54
CA VAL A 252 6.33 19.68 10.52
C VAL A 252 6.70 20.63 11.64
N MET A 253 7.36 20.11 12.67
CA MET A 253 7.96 20.89 13.74
C MET A 253 9.30 21.48 13.28
N TRP A 254 9.66 22.62 13.82
CA TRP A 254 10.91 23.33 13.47
C TRP A 254 11.09 23.54 11.96
N ARG A 255 10.02 23.84 11.25
CA ARG A 255 9.94 24.00 9.79
C ARG A 255 11.05 24.88 9.19
N HIS A 256 11.48 25.92 9.90
CA HIS A 256 12.53 26.85 9.48
C HIS A 256 13.93 26.43 9.94
N SER A 257 14.07 25.32 10.63
CA SER A 257 15.35 24.76 11.05
C SER A 257 16.01 23.99 9.90
N LYS A 258 17.32 23.82 9.99
CA LYS A 258 18.06 22.86 9.15
C LYS A 258 17.77 21.41 9.51
N MET A 259 17.01 21.18 10.57
CA MET A 259 16.65 19.87 11.13
C MET A 259 15.13 19.80 11.42
N PRO A 260 14.25 19.90 10.40
CA PRO A 260 12.82 19.76 10.62
C PRO A 260 12.46 18.33 11.06
N LEU A 261 11.44 18.26 11.93
CA LEU A 261 10.85 17.01 12.40
C LEU A 261 9.42 16.91 11.88
N LEU A 262 9.15 15.90 11.07
CA LEU A 262 7.81 15.55 10.58
C LEU A 262 7.21 14.49 11.50
N LEU A 263 5.97 14.71 11.92
CA LEU A 263 5.14 13.75 12.66
C LEU A 263 3.90 13.45 11.83
N ALA A 264 3.51 12.18 11.77
CA ALA A 264 2.32 11.74 11.05
C ALA A 264 1.56 10.68 11.86
N VAL A 265 0.23 10.72 11.75
CA VAL A 265 -0.68 9.71 12.31
C VAL A 265 -1.79 9.47 11.30
N ASP A 266 -1.98 8.21 10.91
CA ASP A 266 -2.99 7.80 9.94
C ASP A 266 -3.93 6.77 10.57
N PHE A 267 -5.24 6.97 10.37
CA PHE A 267 -6.27 5.98 10.57
C PHE A 267 -6.39 5.13 9.30
N TYR A 268 -6.39 3.81 9.44
CA TYR A 268 -6.49 2.85 8.35
C TYR A 268 -7.66 1.91 8.59
N GLU A 269 -8.60 1.85 7.64
CA GLU A 269 -9.78 0.99 7.68
C GLU A 269 -9.87 0.17 6.38
N PRO A 270 -9.33 -1.06 6.37
CA PRO A 270 -9.44 -1.98 5.25
C PRO A 270 -10.77 -2.74 5.28
N SER A 271 -11.26 -3.17 4.12
CA SER A 271 -12.47 -3.97 4.00
C SER A 271 -12.30 -5.43 4.45
N ASP A 272 -11.07 -5.91 4.44
CA ASP A 272 -10.68 -7.32 4.68
C ASP A 272 -9.96 -7.55 6.01
N ASN A 273 -9.77 -6.51 6.82
CA ASN A 273 -9.15 -6.63 8.13
C ASN A 273 -9.77 -5.66 9.15
N VAL A 274 -9.29 -5.67 10.37
CA VAL A 274 -9.68 -4.71 11.40
C VAL A 274 -9.04 -3.36 11.17
N ARG A 275 -9.69 -2.32 11.68
CA ARG A 275 -9.17 -0.95 11.65
C ARG A 275 -7.94 -0.81 12.55
N SER A 276 -7.02 0.04 12.15
CA SER A 276 -5.78 0.27 12.87
C SER A 276 -5.31 1.73 12.76
N ILE A 277 -4.30 2.08 13.55
CA ILE A 277 -3.64 3.37 13.50
C ILE A 277 -2.16 3.16 13.16
N ASN A 278 -1.66 3.96 12.25
CA ASN A 278 -0.24 4.02 11.91
C ASN A 278 0.35 5.32 12.44
N MET A 279 1.59 5.27 12.93
CA MET A 279 2.31 6.43 13.42
C MET A 279 3.70 6.49 12.83
N GLY A 280 4.15 7.68 12.47
CA GLY A 280 5.46 7.87 11.86
C GLY A 280 6.13 9.17 12.23
N VAL A 281 7.46 9.10 12.26
CA VAL A 281 8.35 10.23 12.52
C VAL A 281 9.45 10.24 11.47
N GLU A 282 9.72 11.41 10.89
CA GLU A 282 10.86 11.63 10.00
C GLU A 282 11.66 12.82 10.52
N TRP A 283 12.92 12.61 10.80
CA TRP A 283 13.86 13.66 11.20
C TRP A 283 14.85 13.89 10.05
N ALA A 284 14.83 15.09 9.50
CA ALA A 284 15.71 15.48 8.42
C ALA A 284 16.90 16.29 8.94
N PHE A 285 18.10 15.96 8.48
CA PHE A 285 19.34 16.65 8.78
C PHE A 285 19.85 17.37 7.53
N TYR A 286 19.82 18.71 7.57
CA TYR A 286 20.28 19.57 6.46
C TYR A 286 19.62 19.26 5.11
N ASN A 287 18.41 18.64 5.11
CA ASN A 287 17.74 18.13 3.90
C ASN A 287 18.58 17.17 3.05
N LYS A 288 19.57 16.50 3.66
CA LYS A 288 20.45 15.54 2.99
C LYS A 288 20.38 14.13 3.58
N LEU A 289 20.25 14.03 4.89
CA LEU A 289 20.13 12.76 5.61
C LEU A 289 18.78 12.73 6.32
N PHE A 290 18.17 11.55 6.35
CA PHE A 290 16.86 11.33 6.96
C PHE A 290 16.92 10.09 7.84
N VAL A 291 16.40 10.21 9.06
CA VAL A 291 16.20 9.08 9.98
C VAL A 291 14.70 9.00 10.23
N ARG A 292 14.17 7.79 10.15
CA ARG A 292 12.73 7.52 10.25
C ARG A 292 12.45 6.39 11.21
N GLY A 293 11.34 6.49 11.89
CA GLY A 293 10.79 5.46 12.72
C GLY A 293 9.28 5.51 12.68
N GLY A 294 8.66 4.37 12.84
CA GLY A 294 7.22 4.28 12.82
C GLY A 294 6.71 3.04 13.53
N TYR A 295 5.41 3.00 13.71
CA TYR A 295 4.70 1.86 14.21
C TYR A 295 3.47 1.62 13.33
N ALA A 296 3.43 0.45 12.70
CA ALA A 296 2.36 0.04 11.83
C ALA A 296 1.29 -0.73 12.62
N ARG A 297 0.02 -0.52 12.26
CA ARG A 297 -1.12 -1.31 12.74
C ARG A 297 -1.29 -1.33 14.25
N LEU A 298 -1.14 -0.19 14.91
CA LEU A 298 -1.44 -0.05 16.34
C LEU A 298 -2.93 -0.37 16.58
N PHE A 299 -3.23 -1.08 17.67
CA PHE A 299 -4.57 -1.56 18.08
C PHE A 299 -5.16 -2.68 17.19
N GLU A 300 -4.38 -3.28 16.31
CA GLU A 300 -4.75 -4.54 15.66
C GLU A 300 -4.31 -5.69 16.56
N ASP A 301 -5.30 -6.44 17.09
CA ASP A 301 -5.03 -7.62 17.91
C ASP A 301 -4.33 -8.68 17.04
N ASP A 302 -3.30 -9.35 17.58
CA ASP A 302 -2.51 -10.39 16.93
C ASP A 302 -1.81 -9.93 15.62
N SER A 303 -1.47 -8.64 15.51
CA SER A 303 -0.71 -8.14 14.37
C SER A 303 0.76 -8.56 14.46
N GLU A 304 1.26 -9.21 13.41
CA GLU A 304 2.69 -9.48 13.25
C GLU A 304 3.49 -8.23 12.79
N ARG A 305 2.80 -7.16 12.40
CA ARG A 305 3.42 -5.88 12.02
C ARG A 305 3.54 -4.96 13.22
N GLY A 306 4.62 -4.20 13.28
CA GLY A 306 4.86 -3.33 14.43
C GLY A 306 5.87 -2.24 14.14
N LEU A 307 7.03 -2.35 14.75
CA LEU A 307 8.10 -1.37 14.67
C LEU A 307 8.71 -1.34 13.25
N THR A 308 8.82 -0.14 12.72
CA THR A 308 9.50 0.12 11.45
C THR A 308 10.59 1.16 11.64
N VAL A 309 11.71 0.95 10.98
CA VAL A 309 12.84 1.90 11.02
C VAL A 309 13.42 2.07 9.63
N GLY A 310 14.04 3.21 9.39
CA GLY A 310 14.69 3.43 8.10
C GLY A 310 15.50 4.70 8.05
N GLY A 311 16.20 4.86 6.96
CA GLY A 311 17.00 6.03 6.69
C GLY A 311 17.05 6.37 5.22
N GLY A 312 17.49 7.57 4.92
CA GLY A 312 17.63 8.01 3.53
C GLY A 312 18.68 9.06 3.35
N CYS A 313 19.15 9.18 2.13
CA CYS A 313 20.10 10.22 1.75
C CYS A 313 19.69 10.84 0.41
N LYS A 314 19.88 12.16 0.33
CA LYS A 314 19.57 12.98 -0.86
C LYS A 314 20.83 13.60 -1.41
N PHE A 315 21.07 13.33 -2.69
CA PHE A 315 22.20 13.87 -3.44
C PHE A 315 21.67 14.84 -4.51
N SER A 316 22.32 15.99 -4.62
CA SER A 316 22.05 16.96 -5.70
C SER A 316 23.30 17.05 -6.55
N ILE A 317 23.15 16.90 -7.86
CA ILE A 317 24.28 17.03 -8.80
C ILE A 317 24.50 18.51 -9.09
N PRO A 318 25.67 19.09 -8.75
CA PRO A 318 25.89 20.55 -8.80
C PRO A 318 25.71 21.17 -10.18
N SER A 319 25.91 20.41 -11.26
CA SER A 319 25.82 20.87 -12.65
C SER A 319 24.46 20.60 -13.30
N SER A 320 23.49 20.09 -12.57
CA SER A 320 22.19 19.66 -13.09
C SER A 320 21.10 19.93 -12.05
N SER A 321 19.85 20.10 -12.49
CA SER A 321 18.68 20.09 -11.60
C SER A 321 18.38 18.70 -10.99
N LEU A 322 19.10 17.67 -11.42
CA LEU A 322 18.89 16.29 -11.02
C LEU A 322 19.18 16.08 -9.53
N LYS A 323 18.21 15.53 -8.83
CA LYS A 323 18.32 15.09 -7.43
C LYS A 323 18.02 13.61 -7.36
N ILE A 324 18.88 12.88 -6.67
CA ILE A 324 18.72 11.45 -6.41
C ILE A 324 18.49 11.28 -4.92
N HIS A 325 17.45 10.55 -4.54
CA HIS A 325 17.13 10.20 -3.17
C HIS A 325 17.14 8.68 -3.04
N LEU A 326 17.92 8.17 -2.10
CA LEU A 326 18.00 6.74 -1.79
C LEU A 326 17.50 6.52 -0.38
N ASP A 327 16.54 5.62 -0.23
CA ASP A 327 15.96 5.25 1.05
C ASP A 327 16.04 3.75 1.27
N TYR A 328 16.21 3.37 2.52
CA TYR A 328 16.16 1.99 3.01
C TYR A 328 15.21 1.92 4.20
N SER A 329 14.45 0.85 4.28
CA SER A 329 13.63 0.53 5.46
C SER A 329 13.69 -0.93 5.83
N TYR A 330 13.55 -1.16 7.12
CA TYR A 330 13.41 -2.45 7.75
C TYR A 330 12.09 -2.48 8.51
N GLU A 331 11.33 -3.55 8.35
CA GLU A 331 10.08 -3.80 9.07
C GLU A 331 10.12 -5.21 9.65
N ASP A 332 9.85 -5.31 10.94
CA ASP A 332 9.75 -6.56 11.67
C ASP A 332 8.34 -7.15 11.49
N PHE A 333 8.25 -8.41 11.10
CA PHE A 333 7.01 -9.17 10.94
C PHE A 333 6.91 -10.31 11.94
N GLY A 334 7.52 -10.18 13.12
CA GLY A 334 7.42 -11.14 14.21
C GLY A 334 7.80 -12.55 13.78
N LEU A 335 6.82 -13.47 13.78
CA LEU A 335 7.04 -14.89 13.42
C LEU A 335 7.34 -15.11 11.93
N LEU A 336 7.07 -14.15 11.06
CA LEU A 336 7.25 -14.25 9.61
C LEU A 336 8.59 -13.67 9.12
N ASP A 337 9.54 -13.42 10.06
CA ASP A 337 10.84 -12.80 9.78
C ASP A 337 10.69 -11.29 9.50
N ASN A 338 11.52 -10.72 8.65
CA ASN A 338 11.56 -9.29 8.38
C ASN A 338 11.46 -9.00 6.88
N THR A 339 11.04 -7.78 6.56
CA THR A 339 11.04 -7.28 5.19
C THR A 339 11.96 -6.08 5.06
N GLN A 340 12.63 -6.01 3.92
CA GLN A 340 13.55 -4.94 3.59
C GLN A 340 13.12 -4.28 2.28
N LYS A 341 13.14 -2.95 2.25
CA LYS A 341 12.80 -2.17 1.05
C LYS A 341 13.91 -1.19 0.73
N ILE A 342 14.20 -1.11 -0.55
CA ILE A 342 15.12 -0.13 -1.11
C ILE A 342 14.34 0.71 -2.11
N SER A 343 14.49 2.02 -2.02
CA SER A 343 13.81 2.96 -2.93
C SER A 343 14.80 3.96 -3.49
N MET A 344 14.73 4.18 -4.78
CA MET A 344 15.46 5.23 -5.48
C MET A 344 14.48 6.19 -6.14
N TYR A 345 14.61 7.46 -5.83
CA TYR A 345 13.83 8.52 -6.46
C TYR A 345 14.75 9.44 -7.25
N ILE A 346 14.32 9.76 -8.45
CA ILE A 346 15.01 10.68 -9.36
C ILE A 346 14.07 11.84 -9.62
N SER A 347 14.48 13.07 -9.34
CA SER A 347 13.69 14.28 -9.57
C SER A 347 14.50 15.32 -10.35
N LEU A 348 13.82 16.00 -11.26
CA LEU A 348 14.35 17.09 -12.08
C LEU A 348 13.89 18.45 -11.57
#